data_988498c86d14bb985a92bda7124facf3
#
_entry.id   988498c86d14bb985a92bda7124facf3
#
_cell.length_a   1.000
_cell.length_b   1.000
_cell.length_c   1.000
_cell.angle_alpha   90.00
_cell.angle_beta   90.00
_cell.angle_gamma   90.00
#
_symmetry.space_group_name_H-M   'P 1'
#
loop_
_entity.id
_entity.type
_entity.pdbx_description
1 polymer ?
#
loop_
_entity_poly.entity_id
_entity_poly.type
_entity_poly.pdbx_seq_one_letter_code
_entity_poly.pdbx_strand_id
1 'polypeptide(L)'
;SALPEQVVRDVIASAFDSAGQRCSALRILCLQEDIADQLLTMLRGALAELRVGATDRLCTDVGPVISAEAQAGIFAHIEAMRAKGLRVEQLTLDGATEHGSFVPPTIIEIDRIDQLGAEVFGPVLHVLRFARRDLGRLMQQISATGYGLTFGIHSRIDETIAEVIAEAEAGNIYINRNIIGAIVGVQPFGGRGLSGTGPKAGGPLYLSRLVKPDCGSSAK
;
A
#
# COMPACT_ATOMS: atom_id res chain seq x y z
N SER A 1 12.72 2.49 15.63
CA SER A 1 13.39 1.20 15.92
C SER A 1 13.50 0.29 14.70
N ALA A 2 12.83 0.60 13.61
CA ALA A 2 12.97 -0.14 12.34
C ALA A 2 14.38 -0.04 11.76
N LEU A 3 14.77 -1.00 10.90
CA LEU A 3 16.00 -0.96 10.12
C LEU A 3 15.73 -0.12 8.84
N PRO A 4 16.33 1.07 8.69
CA PRO A 4 15.95 1.99 7.60
C PRO A 4 16.10 1.43 6.20
N GLU A 5 17.20 0.70 5.93
CA GLU A 5 17.48 0.11 4.62
C GLU A 5 16.44 -0.94 4.22
N GLN A 6 16.00 -1.74 5.20
CA GLN A 6 14.96 -2.72 4.99
C GLN A 6 13.61 -2.04 4.73
N VAL A 7 13.27 -1.01 5.51
CA VAL A 7 12.04 -0.23 5.31
C VAL A 7 12.00 0.34 3.89
N VAL A 8 13.07 1.00 3.45
CA VAL A 8 13.13 1.62 2.13
C VAL A 8 12.93 0.59 1.02
N ARG A 9 13.66 -0.54 1.08
CA ARG A 9 13.51 -1.63 0.11
C ARG A 9 12.08 -2.16 0.06
N ASP A 10 11.50 -2.44 1.23
CA ASP A 10 10.16 -3.03 1.34
C ASP A 10 9.06 -2.03 0.95
N VAL A 11 9.26 -0.72 1.19
CA VAL A 11 8.37 0.36 0.74
C VAL A 11 8.41 0.52 -0.77
N ILE A 12 9.59 0.57 -1.40
CA ILE A 12 9.74 0.67 -2.85
C ILE A 12 9.01 -0.48 -3.53
N ALA A 13 9.27 -1.72 -3.11
CA ALA A 13 8.60 -2.89 -3.66
C ALA A 13 7.07 -2.82 -3.44
N SER A 14 6.62 -2.46 -2.22
CA SER A 14 5.19 -2.45 -1.89
C SER A 14 4.41 -1.36 -2.61
N ALA A 15 5.02 -0.20 -2.87
CA ALA A 15 4.33 0.94 -3.46
C ALA A 15 4.40 0.95 -4.99
N PHE A 16 5.52 0.49 -5.58
CA PHE A 16 5.81 0.76 -6.99
C PHE A 16 5.89 -0.49 -7.87
N ASP A 17 6.10 -1.69 -7.33
CA ASP A 17 6.02 -2.92 -8.12
C ASP A 17 4.66 -3.02 -8.81
N SER A 18 4.65 -3.47 -10.07
CA SER A 18 3.45 -3.52 -10.92
C SER A 18 2.77 -2.15 -11.09
N ALA A 19 3.55 -1.05 -11.06
CA ALA A 19 3.06 0.33 -11.08
C ALA A 19 2.03 0.62 -9.97
N GLY A 20 2.20 0.01 -8.78
CA GLY A 20 1.27 0.16 -7.66
C GLY A 20 -0.13 -0.44 -7.90
N GLN A 21 -0.31 -1.24 -8.96
CA GLN A 21 -1.61 -1.79 -9.37
C GLN A 21 -1.87 -3.17 -8.76
N ARG A 22 -1.65 -3.29 -7.46
CA ARG A 22 -2.02 -4.47 -6.67
C ARG A 22 -2.99 -4.07 -5.56
N CYS A 23 -3.92 -4.93 -5.26
CA CYS A 23 -4.84 -4.73 -4.12
C CYS A 23 -4.10 -4.62 -2.77
N SER A 24 -2.91 -5.19 -2.67
CA SER A 24 -2.02 -5.14 -1.51
C SER A 24 -0.93 -4.06 -1.59
N ALA A 25 -0.94 -3.20 -2.62
CA ALA A 25 0.08 -2.16 -2.74
C ALA A 25 0.01 -1.15 -1.59
N LEU A 26 1.18 -0.65 -1.20
CA LEU A 26 1.29 0.34 -0.13
C LEU A 26 0.78 1.70 -0.61
N ARG A 27 -0.31 2.16 -0.01
CA ARG A 27 -0.93 3.47 -0.32
C ARG A 27 -0.50 4.57 0.61
N ILE A 28 -0.30 4.23 1.89
CA ILE A 28 0.05 5.18 2.94
C ILE A 28 1.20 4.61 3.75
N LEU A 29 2.29 5.36 3.81
CA LEU A 29 3.44 5.11 4.68
C LEU A 29 3.37 6.05 5.87
N CYS A 30 3.17 5.52 7.07
CA CYS A 30 3.19 6.28 8.30
C CYS A 30 4.58 6.24 8.93
N LEU A 31 5.23 7.39 9.05
CA LEU A 31 6.57 7.53 9.60
C LEU A 31 6.53 8.25 10.95
N GLN A 32 7.15 7.64 11.95
CA GLN A 32 7.38 8.33 13.23
C GLN A 32 8.32 9.53 13.00
N GLU A 33 7.98 10.70 13.56
CA GLU A 33 8.67 11.98 13.33
C GLU A 33 10.20 11.87 13.52
N ASP A 34 10.63 11.17 14.57
CA ASP A 34 12.04 11.06 14.94
C ASP A 34 12.95 10.45 13.86
N ILE A 35 12.39 9.65 12.96
CA ILE A 35 13.12 8.95 11.89
C ILE A 35 12.67 9.36 10.49
N ALA A 36 11.63 10.18 10.37
CA ALA A 36 10.98 10.48 9.10
C ALA A 36 11.93 11.13 8.10
N ASP A 37 12.74 12.10 8.50
CA ASP A 37 13.66 12.80 7.59
C ASP A 37 14.74 11.89 7.03
N GLN A 38 15.31 11.03 7.89
CA GLN A 38 16.29 10.05 7.45
C GLN A 38 15.69 9.07 6.44
N LEU A 39 14.53 8.48 6.77
CA LEU A 39 13.85 7.53 5.90
C LEU A 39 13.42 8.15 4.58
N LEU A 40 12.88 9.38 4.60
CA LEU A 40 12.49 10.08 3.39
C LEU A 40 13.69 10.41 2.50
N THR A 41 14.83 10.79 3.08
CA THR A 41 16.05 11.02 2.30
C THR A 41 16.49 9.75 1.58
N MET A 42 16.51 8.62 2.27
CA MET A 42 16.86 7.33 1.67
C MET A 42 15.83 6.88 0.64
N LEU A 43 14.53 7.06 0.93
CA LEU A 43 13.44 6.70 0.02
C LEU A 43 13.49 7.51 -1.28
N ARG A 44 13.79 8.81 -1.21
CA ARG A 44 14.00 9.66 -2.39
C ARG A 44 15.19 9.19 -3.23
N GLY A 45 16.28 8.82 -2.58
CA GLY A 45 17.43 8.24 -3.27
C GLY A 45 17.07 6.94 -4.00
N ALA A 46 16.37 6.03 -3.34
CA ALA A 46 15.92 4.78 -3.94
C ALA A 46 14.88 5.01 -5.06
N LEU A 47 13.98 5.99 -4.91
CA LEU A 47 13.02 6.37 -5.95
C LEU A 47 13.74 6.86 -7.21
N ALA A 48 14.79 7.66 -7.06
CA ALA A 48 15.56 8.22 -8.18
C ALA A 48 16.29 7.16 -9.02
N GLU A 49 16.53 5.98 -8.46
CA GLU A 49 17.17 4.85 -9.16
C GLU A 49 16.17 4.00 -9.97
N LEU A 50 14.85 4.18 -9.76
CA LEU A 50 13.84 3.40 -10.47
C LEU A 50 13.81 3.77 -11.96
N ARG A 51 13.71 2.74 -12.79
CA ARG A 51 13.57 2.84 -14.24
C ARG A 51 12.13 2.56 -14.65
N VAL A 52 11.50 3.57 -15.25
CA VAL A 52 10.16 3.44 -15.83
C VAL A 52 10.26 3.18 -17.31
N GLY A 53 9.55 2.19 -17.81
CA GLY A 53 9.62 1.87 -19.24
C GLY A 53 8.85 0.63 -19.66
N ALA A 54 9.13 0.17 -20.88
CA ALA A 54 8.51 -1.02 -21.45
C ALA A 54 8.86 -2.29 -20.64
N THR A 55 7.86 -3.12 -20.40
CA THR A 55 7.97 -4.31 -19.54
C THR A 55 8.63 -5.53 -20.18
N ASP A 56 8.99 -5.44 -21.46
CA ASP A 56 9.79 -6.43 -22.19
C ASP A 56 11.30 -6.33 -21.88
N ARG A 57 11.72 -5.31 -21.13
CA ARG A 57 13.11 -5.07 -20.75
C ARG A 57 13.34 -5.44 -19.29
N LEU A 58 14.34 -6.28 -19.04
CA LEU A 58 14.70 -6.71 -17.67
C LEU A 58 15.19 -5.57 -16.76
N CYS A 59 15.59 -4.45 -17.33
CA CYS A 59 16.02 -3.28 -16.58
C CYS A 59 14.88 -2.36 -16.17
N THR A 60 13.64 -2.65 -16.56
CA THR A 60 12.47 -1.86 -16.18
C THR A 60 11.96 -2.28 -14.81
N ASP A 61 11.89 -1.34 -13.88
CA ASP A 61 11.34 -1.56 -12.54
C ASP A 61 9.83 -1.28 -12.50
N VAL A 62 9.37 -0.25 -13.21
CA VAL A 62 7.97 0.19 -13.21
C VAL A 62 7.45 0.30 -14.63
N GLY A 63 6.42 -0.47 -14.94
CA GLY A 63 5.73 -0.45 -16.24
C GLY A 63 4.60 0.57 -16.31
N PRO A 64 3.80 0.54 -17.40
CA PRO A 64 2.65 1.43 -17.56
C PRO A 64 1.49 1.01 -16.64
N VAL A 65 0.58 1.95 -16.38
CA VAL A 65 -0.72 1.64 -15.80
C VAL A 65 -1.66 1.06 -16.86
N ILE A 66 -2.75 0.42 -16.41
CA ILE A 66 -3.60 -0.43 -17.26
C ILE A 66 -4.25 0.30 -18.44
N SER A 67 -4.50 1.60 -18.33
CA SER A 67 -5.18 2.36 -19.38
C SER A 67 -4.89 3.86 -19.29
N ALA A 68 -5.19 4.59 -20.37
CA ALA A 68 -5.13 6.04 -20.38
C ALA A 68 -6.12 6.69 -19.40
N GLU A 69 -7.27 6.07 -19.16
CA GLU A 69 -8.24 6.53 -18.18
C GLU A 69 -7.67 6.45 -16.75
N ALA A 70 -7.04 5.31 -16.39
CA ALA A 70 -6.36 5.15 -15.12
C ALA A 70 -5.23 6.18 -14.96
N GLN A 71 -4.44 6.38 -16.01
CA GLN A 71 -3.39 7.40 -16.03
C GLN A 71 -3.96 8.80 -15.76
N ALA A 72 -5.02 9.19 -16.47
CA ALA A 72 -5.65 10.50 -16.30
C ALA A 72 -6.21 10.69 -14.88
N GLY A 73 -6.84 9.67 -14.30
CA GLY A 73 -7.34 9.70 -12.93
C GLY A 73 -6.23 9.88 -11.90
N ILE A 74 -5.09 9.20 -12.08
CA ILE A 74 -3.93 9.33 -11.20
C ILE A 74 -3.31 10.73 -11.32
N PHE A 75 -3.15 11.26 -12.52
CA PHE A 75 -2.66 12.64 -12.70
C PHE A 75 -3.60 13.68 -12.10
N ALA A 76 -4.91 13.51 -12.28
CA ALA A 76 -5.90 14.39 -11.65
C ALA A 76 -5.78 14.41 -10.12
N HIS A 77 -5.54 13.24 -9.49
CA HIS A 77 -5.28 13.16 -8.07
C HIS A 77 -4.00 13.91 -7.68
N ILE A 78 -2.90 13.68 -8.40
CA ILE A 78 -1.60 14.32 -8.12
C ILE A 78 -1.74 15.85 -8.19
N GLU A 79 -2.40 16.36 -9.23
CA GLU A 79 -2.63 17.81 -9.40
C GLU A 79 -3.56 18.39 -8.32
N ALA A 80 -4.58 17.63 -7.90
CA ALA A 80 -5.44 18.03 -6.79
C ALA A 80 -4.65 18.14 -5.47
N MET A 81 -3.67 17.25 -5.24
CA MET A 81 -2.81 17.32 -4.06
C MET A 81 -1.84 18.52 -4.12
N ARG A 82 -1.29 18.82 -5.31
CA ARG A 82 -0.51 20.07 -5.51
C ARG A 82 -1.33 21.32 -5.26
N ALA A 83 -2.55 21.35 -5.77
CA ALA A 83 -3.46 22.49 -5.58
C ALA A 83 -3.83 22.72 -4.10
N LYS A 84 -3.81 21.66 -3.28
CA LYS A 84 -3.95 21.76 -1.82
C LYS A 84 -2.68 22.25 -1.10
N GLY A 85 -1.58 22.52 -1.83
CA GLY A 85 -0.31 22.95 -1.27
C GLY A 85 0.53 21.83 -0.65
N LEU A 86 0.19 20.57 -0.90
CA LEU A 86 0.95 19.42 -0.38
C LEU A 86 2.26 19.24 -1.17
N ARG A 87 3.26 18.72 -0.49
CA ARG A 87 4.55 18.42 -1.12
C ARG A 87 4.43 17.17 -2.00
N VAL A 88 4.63 17.36 -3.29
CA VAL A 88 4.58 16.31 -4.32
C VAL A 88 5.94 16.18 -4.97
N GLU A 89 6.51 14.99 -4.91
CA GLU A 89 7.79 14.65 -5.53
C GLU A 89 7.57 13.53 -6.53
N GLN A 90 8.02 13.72 -7.76
CA GLN A 90 7.85 12.76 -8.85
C GLN A 90 9.18 12.41 -9.48
N LEU A 91 9.35 11.15 -9.86
CA LEU A 91 10.45 10.73 -10.70
C LEU A 91 10.34 11.41 -12.08
N THR A 92 11.43 11.93 -12.60
CA THR A 92 11.47 12.44 -13.97
C THR A 92 11.46 11.28 -14.95
N LEU A 93 10.50 11.27 -15.86
CA LEU A 93 10.46 10.28 -16.94
C LEU A 93 11.36 10.72 -18.12
N ASP A 94 11.93 9.75 -18.81
CA ASP A 94 12.70 9.98 -20.04
C ASP A 94 11.85 9.77 -21.29
N GLY A 95 12.44 10.01 -22.49
CA GLY A 95 11.75 9.89 -23.77
C GLY A 95 11.25 8.47 -24.09
N ALA A 96 11.72 7.43 -23.40
CA ALA A 96 11.24 6.06 -23.59
C ALA A 96 9.79 5.86 -23.15
N THR A 97 9.22 6.81 -22.41
CA THR A 97 7.86 6.80 -21.88
C THR A 97 6.89 7.73 -22.60
N GLU A 98 7.29 8.35 -23.72
CA GLU A 98 6.43 9.26 -24.49
C GLU A 98 5.15 8.59 -25.03
N HIS A 99 5.25 7.29 -25.32
CA HIS A 99 4.13 6.50 -25.83
C HIS A 99 3.71 5.44 -24.83
N GLY A 100 2.48 5.53 -24.33
CA GLY A 100 1.90 4.59 -23.37
C GLY A 100 1.31 5.27 -22.13
N SER A 101 0.71 4.47 -21.28
CA SER A 101 0.02 4.95 -20.07
C SER A 101 0.99 4.98 -18.88
N PHE A 102 2.11 5.66 -19.01
CA PHE A 102 3.09 5.75 -17.92
C PHE A 102 2.75 6.84 -16.92
N VAL A 103 2.90 6.52 -15.64
CA VAL A 103 2.80 7.47 -14.53
C VAL A 103 4.11 7.44 -13.76
N PRO A 104 4.75 8.60 -13.55
CA PRO A 104 5.97 8.64 -12.76
C PRO A 104 5.69 8.20 -11.32
N PRO A 105 6.52 7.30 -10.73
CA PRO A 105 6.50 7.04 -9.31
C PRO A 105 6.50 8.35 -8.52
N THR A 106 5.53 8.50 -7.63
CA THR A 106 5.23 9.75 -6.96
C THR A 106 5.14 9.55 -5.46
N ILE A 107 5.76 10.45 -4.69
CA ILE A 107 5.62 10.56 -3.24
C ILE A 107 4.87 11.85 -2.92
N ILE A 108 3.84 11.77 -2.08
CA ILE A 108 3.04 12.90 -1.63
C ILE A 108 3.04 12.93 -0.10
N GLU A 109 3.59 13.97 0.51
CA GLU A 109 3.49 14.15 1.96
C GLU A 109 2.11 14.72 2.30
N ILE A 110 1.38 14.03 3.18
CA ILE A 110 0.04 14.41 3.66
C ILE A 110 0.07 14.68 5.16
N ASP A 111 -0.85 15.52 5.64
CA ASP A 111 -0.98 15.84 7.07
C ASP A 111 -2.00 14.94 7.77
N ARG A 112 -2.97 14.40 7.03
CA ARG A 112 -4.06 13.56 7.54
C ARG A 112 -4.52 12.56 6.51
N ILE A 113 -4.95 11.38 6.96
CA ILE A 113 -5.42 10.28 6.10
C ILE A 113 -6.69 10.67 5.32
N ASP A 114 -7.58 11.43 5.92
CA ASP A 114 -8.84 11.85 5.29
C ASP A 114 -8.69 12.80 4.08
N GLN A 115 -7.47 13.34 3.86
CA GLN A 115 -7.16 14.12 2.65
C GLN A 115 -7.20 13.28 1.37
N LEU A 116 -7.10 11.95 1.48
CA LEU A 116 -7.05 11.06 0.31
C LEU A 116 -8.41 10.88 -0.37
N GLY A 117 -9.48 10.87 0.38
CA GLY A 117 -10.84 10.68 -0.13
C GLY A 117 -11.13 9.25 -0.63
N ALA A 118 -10.36 8.77 -1.60
CA ALA A 118 -10.50 7.43 -2.18
C ALA A 118 -9.13 6.78 -2.43
N GLU A 119 -9.14 5.47 -2.69
CA GLU A 119 -7.93 4.74 -3.08
C GLU A 119 -7.41 5.22 -4.44
N VAL A 120 -6.09 5.48 -4.51
CA VAL A 120 -5.39 5.80 -5.76
C VAL A 120 -4.64 4.56 -6.24
N PHE A 121 -5.17 3.91 -7.28
CA PHE A 121 -4.65 2.64 -7.78
C PHE A 121 -3.56 2.85 -8.83
N GLY A 122 -2.37 3.20 -8.37
CA GLY A 122 -1.22 3.54 -9.22
C GLY A 122 0.06 3.72 -8.42
N PRO A 123 1.16 4.14 -9.07
CA PRO A 123 2.47 4.30 -8.45
C PRO A 123 2.57 5.61 -7.64
N VAL A 124 1.67 5.77 -6.69
CA VAL A 124 1.58 6.95 -5.81
C VAL A 124 1.60 6.50 -4.36
N LEU A 125 2.62 6.94 -3.64
CA LEU A 125 2.80 6.70 -2.23
C LEU A 125 2.51 7.97 -1.44
N HIS A 126 1.56 7.90 -0.51
CA HIS A 126 1.30 8.97 0.44
C HIS A 126 2.10 8.75 1.71
N VAL A 127 2.71 9.79 2.23
CA VAL A 127 3.51 9.73 3.45
C VAL A 127 2.89 10.61 4.52
N LEU A 128 2.61 10.03 5.67
CA LEU A 128 2.10 10.70 6.85
C LEU A 128 3.14 10.64 7.97
N ARG A 129 3.43 11.78 8.60
CA ARG A 129 4.28 11.83 9.79
C ARG A 129 3.41 11.80 11.04
N PHE A 130 3.86 11.09 12.08
CA PHE A 130 3.15 11.04 13.35
C PHE A 130 4.10 11.07 14.54
N ALA A 131 3.69 11.69 15.64
CA ALA A 131 4.42 11.65 16.88
C ALA A 131 4.18 10.31 17.59
N ARG A 132 5.20 9.73 18.23
CA ARG A 132 5.11 8.42 18.91
C ARG A 132 3.91 8.32 19.86
N ARG A 133 3.59 9.40 20.58
CA ARG A 133 2.45 9.47 21.53
C ARG A 133 1.09 9.33 20.84
N ASP A 134 1.02 9.57 19.53
CA ASP A 134 -0.21 9.57 18.75
C ASP A 134 -0.46 8.23 18.02
N LEU A 135 0.31 7.17 18.34
CA LEU A 135 0.21 5.87 17.67
C LEU A 135 -1.22 5.30 17.75
N GLY A 136 -1.84 5.26 18.93
CA GLY A 136 -3.21 4.76 19.08
C GLY A 136 -4.23 5.58 18.27
N ARG A 137 -4.07 6.91 18.23
CA ARG A 137 -4.90 7.78 17.38
C ARG A 137 -4.71 7.48 15.89
N LEU A 138 -3.48 7.24 15.47
CA LEU A 138 -3.16 6.84 14.10
C LEU A 138 -3.84 5.53 13.74
N MET A 139 -3.80 4.52 14.61
CA MET A 139 -4.47 3.23 14.39
C MET A 139 -5.98 3.41 14.21
N GLN A 140 -6.62 4.25 15.02
CA GLN A 140 -8.03 4.60 14.86
C GLN A 140 -8.33 5.28 13.52
N GLN A 141 -7.47 6.20 13.06
CA GLN A 141 -7.62 6.86 11.76
C GLN A 141 -7.48 5.88 10.60
N ILE A 142 -6.56 4.93 10.70
CA ILE A 142 -6.40 3.87 9.70
C ILE A 142 -7.65 3.00 9.65
N SER A 143 -8.13 2.51 10.78
CA SER A 143 -9.36 1.70 10.87
C SER A 143 -10.59 2.45 10.35
N ALA A 144 -10.68 3.76 10.61
CA ALA A 144 -11.78 4.60 10.15
C ALA A 144 -11.87 4.74 8.62
N THR A 145 -10.81 4.41 7.86
CA THR A 145 -10.86 4.36 6.39
C THR A 145 -11.79 3.27 5.87
N GLY A 146 -12.06 2.24 6.69
CA GLY A 146 -12.84 1.07 6.32
C GLY A 146 -12.10 0.05 5.45
N TYR A 147 -10.89 0.35 4.98
CA TYR A 147 -10.04 -0.59 4.24
C TYR A 147 -9.22 -1.45 5.21
N GLY A 148 -9.10 -2.73 4.93
CA GLY A 148 -8.36 -3.66 5.79
C GLY A 148 -7.89 -4.91 5.05
N LEU A 149 -7.18 -4.76 3.92
CA LEU A 149 -6.62 -5.90 3.20
C LEU A 149 -5.25 -6.28 3.75
N THR A 150 -4.29 -5.40 3.62
CA THR A 150 -2.91 -5.60 4.08
C THR A 150 -2.49 -4.46 5.00
N PHE A 151 -1.75 -4.83 6.03
CA PHE A 151 -1.15 -3.89 6.97
C PHE A 151 0.30 -4.32 7.24
N GLY A 152 1.22 -3.37 7.30
CA GLY A 152 2.62 -3.64 7.56
C GLY A 152 3.14 -2.83 8.75
N ILE A 153 4.00 -3.45 9.54
CA ILE A 153 4.76 -2.77 10.59
C ILE A 153 6.24 -3.13 10.50
N HIS A 154 7.09 -2.12 10.58
CA HIS A 154 8.52 -2.27 10.76
C HIS A 154 8.92 -1.77 12.15
N SER A 155 9.36 -2.67 13.01
CA SER A 155 9.86 -2.37 14.35
C SER A 155 10.78 -3.50 14.84
N ARG A 156 11.73 -3.18 15.71
CA ARG A 156 12.54 -4.14 16.45
C ARG A 156 12.16 -4.22 17.92
N ILE A 157 11.03 -3.61 18.29
CA ILE A 157 10.49 -3.60 19.64
C ILE A 157 9.25 -4.49 19.66
N ASP A 158 9.32 -5.63 20.30
CA ASP A 158 8.28 -6.65 20.30
C ASP A 158 6.98 -6.15 20.94
N GLU A 159 7.06 -5.34 21.98
CA GLU A 159 5.89 -4.74 22.65
C GLU A 159 5.13 -3.82 21.69
N THR A 160 5.84 -3.00 20.91
CA THR A 160 5.21 -2.12 19.89
C THR A 160 4.56 -2.95 18.78
N ILE A 161 5.19 -4.05 18.37
CA ILE A 161 4.62 -4.97 17.38
C ILE A 161 3.34 -5.58 17.92
N ALA A 162 3.35 -6.08 19.15
CA ALA A 162 2.19 -6.69 19.79
C ALA A 162 1.03 -5.70 19.95
N GLU A 163 1.31 -4.47 20.39
CA GLU A 163 0.34 -3.38 20.53
C GLU A 163 -0.34 -3.09 19.18
N VAL A 164 0.45 -2.88 18.12
CA VAL A 164 -0.07 -2.56 16.79
C VAL A 164 -0.87 -3.71 16.20
N ILE A 165 -0.43 -4.96 16.37
CA ILE A 165 -1.16 -6.15 15.87
C ILE A 165 -2.53 -6.27 16.57
N ALA A 166 -2.59 -5.99 17.86
CA ALA A 166 -3.84 -6.07 18.61
C ALA A 166 -4.90 -5.07 18.13
N GLU A 167 -4.49 -3.91 17.62
CA GLU A 167 -5.36 -2.84 17.13
C GLU A 167 -5.61 -2.90 15.61
N ALA A 168 -4.77 -3.61 14.84
CA ALA A 168 -4.85 -3.61 13.39
C ALA A 168 -6.06 -4.38 12.87
N GLU A 169 -6.96 -3.70 12.18
CA GLU A 169 -8.16 -4.27 11.54
C GLU A 169 -7.89 -4.67 10.08
N ALA A 170 -6.90 -5.52 9.85
CA ALA A 170 -6.55 -5.99 8.53
C ALA A 170 -6.59 -7.52 8.42
N GLY A 171 -6.90 -8.00 7.22
CA GLY A 171 -6.93 -9.43 6.96
C GLY A 171 -5.54 -10.06 6.97
N ASN A 172 -4.53 -9.37 6.44
CA ASN A 172 -3.15 -9.83 6.38
C ASN A 172 -2.22 -8.79 7.00
N ILE A 173 -1.50 -9.19 8.05
CA ILE A 173 -0.55 -8.33 8.76
C ILE A 173 0.86 -8.86 8.51
N TYR A 174 1.77 -7.97 8.12
CA TYR A 174 3.16 -8.28 7.81
C TYR A 174 4.11 -7.53 8.73
N ILE A 175 5.08 -8.26 9.29
CA ILE A 175 6.05 -7.72 10.23
C ILE A 175 7.43 -7.74 9.60
N ASN A 176 8.08 -6.58 9.54
CA ASN A 176 9.45 -6.42 9.04
C ASN A 176 9.65 -7.00 7.64
N ARG A 177 8.68 -6.80 6.75
CA ARG A 177 8.75 -7.19 5.33
C ARG A 177 7.78 -6.34 4.50
N ASN A 178 7.88 -6.46 3.17
CA ASN A 178 6.91 -5.86 2.26
C ASN A 178 5.49 -6.44 2.46
N ILE A 179 4.47 -5.67 2.08
CA ILE A 179 3.05 -6.04 2.25
C ILE A 179 2.42 -6.66 1.01
N ILE A 180 3.20 -6.86 -0.05
CA ILE A 180 2.78 -7.52 -1.29
C ILE A 180 3.23 -9.00 -1.31
N GLY A 181 2.64 -9.79 -2.18
CA GLY A 181 3.11 -11.14 -2.43
C GLY A 181 2.75 -12.16 -1.33
N ALA A 182 1.47 -12.30 -1.02
CA ALA A 182 0.98 -13.47 -0.29
C ALA A 182 1.28 -14.75 -1.08
N ILE A 183 1.85 -15.75 -0.40
CA ILE A 183 2.24 -17.01 -1.04
C ILE A 183 1.03 -17.95 -1.10
N VAL A 184 0.63 -18.31 -2.30
CA VAL A 184 -0.48 -19.27 -2.54
C VAL A 184 -0.19 -20.60 -1.85
N GLY A 185 -1.18 -21.12 -1.13
CA GLY A 185 -1.06 -22.38 -0.39
C GLY A 185 -0.35 -22.27 0.97
N VAL A 186 0.24 -21.12 1.30
CA VAL A 186 0.91 -20.87 2.57
C VAL A 186 0.17 -19.80 3.37
N GLN A 187 -0.22 -18.71 2.72
CA GLN A 187 -0.86 -17.57 3.36
C GLN A 187 -2.28 -17.38 2.81
N PRO A 188 -3.32 -17.71 3.56
CA PRO A 188 -4.68 -17.33 3.20
C PRO A 188 -4.78 -15.82 3.04
N PHE A 189 -5.36 -15.35 1.94
CA PHE A 189 -5.39 -13.95 1.58
C PHE A 189 -6.82 -13.41 1.48
N GLY A 190 -7.10 -12.31 2.17
CA GLY A 190 -8.40 -11.65 2.15
C GLY A 190 -8.47 -10.56 3.20
N GLY A 191 -9.34 -9.57 2.96
CA GLY A 191 -9.49 -8.37 3.76
C GLY A 191 -10.68 -8.38 4.69
N ARG A 192 -10.87 -7.22 5.34
CA ARG A 192 -12.01 -6.87 6.18
C ARG A 192 -12.62 -5.56 5.69
N GLY A 193 -13.84 -5.28 6.13
CA GLY A 193 -14.54 -4.05 5.78
C GLY A 193 -14.71 -3.89 4.27
N LEU A 194 -14.31 -2.76 3.72
CA LEU A 194 -14.36 -2.48 2.28
C LEU A 194 -13.43 -3.39 1.45
N SER A 195 -12.47 -4.04 2.08
CA SER A 195 -11.48 -4.90 1.41
C SER A 195 -11.85 -6.38 1.39
N GLY A 196 -13.00 -6.77 1.90
CA GLY A 196 -13.45 -8.16 1.84
C GLY A 196 -14.51 -8.54 2.85
N THR A 197 -15.21 -9.61 2.55
CA THR A 197 -16.32 -10.15 3.37
C THR A 197 -15.98 -11.51 3.98
N GLY A 198 -14.74 -12.02 3.77
CA GLY A 198 -14.32 -13.37 4.20
C GLY A 198 -15.10 -14.50 3.52
N PRO A 199 -14.71 -15.75 3.73
CA PRO A 199 -13.44 -16.18 4.29
C PRO A 199 -12.28 -15.89 3.33
N LYS A 200 -11.04 -15.93 3.85
CA LYS A 200 -9.84 -15.68 3.03
C LYS A 200 -9.67 -16.74 1.95
N ALA A 201 -9.26 -16.31 0.74
CA ALA A 201 -8.90 -17.18 -0.36
C ALA A 201 -7.73 -18.11 0.05
N GLY A 202 -7.82 -19.39 -0.29
CA GLY A 202 -6.85 -20.41 0.12
C GLY A 202 -6.90 -20.79 1.60
N GLY A 203 -7.85 -20.26 2.36
CA GLY A 203 -8.07 -20.60 3.75
C GLY A 203 -8.99 -21.81 3.95
N PRO A 204 -9.01 -22.42 5.14
CA PRO A 204 -9.76 -23.66 5.41
C PRO A 204 -11.28 -23.51 5.27
N LEU A 205 -11.80 -22.30 5.41
CA LEU A 205 -13.25 -22.03 5.32
C LEU A 205 -13.70 -21.59 3.91
N TYR A 206 -12.76 -21.47 2.96
CA TYR A 206 -13.08 -20.93 1.63
C TYR A 206 -14.07 -21.81 0.85
N LEU A 207 -13.84 -23.12 0.81
CA LEU A 207 -14.70 -24.06 0.07
C LEU A 207 -16.13 -24.11 0.61
N SER A 208 -16.33 -23.92 1.92
CA SER A 208 -17.66 -23.92 2.52
C SER A 208 -18.55 -22.78 2.02
N ARG A 209 -17.97 -21.72 1.49
CA ARG A 209 -18.69 -20.57 0.90
C ARG A 209 -19.12 -20.82 -0.55
N LEU A 210 -18.57 -21.81 -1.21
CA LEU A 210 -18.88 -22.16 -2.60
C LEU A 210 -20.05 -23.16 -2.70
N VAL A 211 -20.44 -23.78 -1.59
CA VAL A 211 -21.58 -24.72 -1.54
C VAL A 211 -22.82 -23.99 -1.03
N LYS A 212 -23.98 -24.30 -1.63
CA LYS A 212 -25.27 -23.86 -1.06
C LYS A 212 -25.47 -24.62 0.27
N PRO A 213 -25.88 -23.94 1.35
CA PRO A 213 -26.40 -24.67 2.50
C PRO A 213 -27.52 -25.57 1.99
N ASP A 214 -27.47 -26.86 2.28
CA ASP A 214 -28.63 -27.70 2.12
C ASP A 214 -29.77 -27.04 2.91
N CYS A 215 -30.79 -26.58 2.20
CA CYS A 215 -32.06 -26.24 2.83
C CYS A 215 -32.59 -27.60 3.33
N GLY A 216 -32.15 -27.95 4.54
CA GLY A 216 -32.50 -29.22 5.13
C GLY A 216 -33.97 -29.50 4.89
N SER A 217 -34.25 -30.64 4.30
CA SER A 217 -35.57 -31.23 4.36
C SER A 217 -36.04 -31.14 5.79
N SER A 218 -37.02 -30.28 6.06
CA SER A 218 -37.77 -30.31 7.30
C SER A 218 -38.25 -31.77 7.44
N ALA A 219 -37.52 -32.53 8.24
CA ALA A 219 -38.00 -33.81 8.70
C ALA A 219 -39.31 -33.58 9.42
N LYS A 220 -40.35 -34.13 8.86
CA LYS A 220 -41.65 -34.27 9.49
C LYS A 220 -41.54 -35.08 10.77
#